data_e2b0b710eaff169135e5290aeff43ad1
#
_entry.id   e2b0b710eaff169135e5290aeff43ad1
#
_cell.length_a   1.000
_cell.length_b   1.000
_cell.length_c   1.000
_cell.angle_alpha   90.00
_cell.angle_beta   90.00
_cell.angle_gamma   90.00
#
_symmetry.space_group_name_H-M   'P 1'
#
loop_
_entity.id
_entity.type
_entity.pdbx_description
1 polymer ?
#
loop_
_entity_poly.entity_id
_entity_poly.type
_entity_poly.pdbx_seq_one_letter_code
_entity_poly.pdbx_strand_id
1 'polypeptide(L)'
;MLMEREARELLVEYGKKLLSCGLVQGTWGNLSIRLDDNYMMVTPSGLDYERLTADDMVKVDINTLKYEGMLVPTSEKGIHAAVYQNREDVGAVIHTHSKYCSIFAAANADMPVNDADMREIFGTSVKCGEYAMHGSKKLAKNTVEALGSNMGCIMANHGMIACGADIEEAFKNCENLEKIGEEYIEENLL
;
A
#
# COMPACT_ATOMS: atom_id res chain seq x y z
N MET A 1 11.12 2.22 18.32
CA MET A 1 10.26 1.04 18.09
C MET A 1 8.86 1.44 18.51
N LEU A 2 7.91 1.42 17.59
CA LEU A 2 6.51 1.76 17.83
C LEU A 2 5.88 0.67 18.71
N MET A 3 5.06 1.05 19.71
CA MET A 3 4.36 0.06 20.51
C MET A 3 3.19 -0.55 19.73
N GLU A 4 2.88 -1.83 19.92
CA GLU A 4 1.79 -2.53 19.21
C GLU A 4 0.44 -1.79 19.33
N ARG A 5 0.14 -1.22 20.50
CA ARG A 5 -1.09 -0.45 20.73
C ARG A 5 -1.17 0.79 19.86
N GLU A 6 -0.08 1.52 19.78
CA GLU A 6 0.05 2.72 18.95
C GLU A 6 -0.07 2.38 17.45
N ALA A 7 0.57 1.30 16.99
CA ALA A 7 0.43 0.83 15.60
C ALA A 7 -1.03 0.49 15.25
N ARG A 8 -1.76 -0.14 16.17
CA ARG A 8 -3.19 -0.46 15.99
C ARG A 8 -4.04 0.81 15.86
N GLU A 9 -3.82 1.78 16.73
CA GLU A 9 -4.54 3.06 16.73
C GLU A 9 -4.26 3.86 15.46
N LEU A 10 -3.00 3.92 15.01
CA LEU A 10 -2.62 4.56 13.75
C LEU A 10 -3.25 3.89 12.53
N LEU A 11 -3.30 2.56 12.45
CA LEU A 11 -3.95 1.87 11.34
C LEU A 11 -5.46 2.19 11.26
N VAL A 12 -6.15 2.33 12.39
CA VAL A 12 -7.56 2.78 12.41
C VAL A 12 -7.66 4.23 11.91
N GLU A 13 -6.81 5.12 12.41
CA GLU A 13 -6.82 6.53 12.03
C GLU A 13 -6.59 6.69 10.53
N TYR A 14 -5.52 6.10 9.99
CA TYR A 14 -5.17 6.24 8.58
C TYR A 14 -6.11 5.46 7.66
N GLY A 15 -6.68 4.35 8.10
CA GLY A 15 -7.75 3.67 7.38
C GLY A 15 -8.98 4.55 7.18
N LYS A 16 -9.39 5.28 8.22
CA LYS A 16 -10.49 6.27 8.13
C LYS A 16 -10.12 7.48 7.27
N LYS A 17 -8.86 7.94 7.32
CA LYS A 17 -8.36 9.00 6.43
C LYS A 17 -8.45 8.57 4.96
N LEU A 18 -7.99 7.36 4.60
CA LEU A 18 -8.09 6.85 3.23
C LEU A 18 -9.54 6.82 2.74
N LEU A 19 -10.48 6.42 3.59
CA LEU A 19 -11.89 6.42 3.25
C LEU A 19 -12.42 7.84 3.04
N SER A 20 -12.10 8.77 3.94
CA SER A 20 -12.57 10.17 3.86
C SER A 20 -12.00 10.94 2.68
N CYS A 21 -10.77 10.59 2.23
CA CYS A 21 -10.15 11.18 1.03
C CYS A 21 -10.56 10.48 -0.28
N GLY A 22 -11.39 9.42 -0.21
CA GLY A 22 -11.83 8.69 -1.40
C GLY A 22 -10.78 7.78 -2.04
N LEU A 23 -9.66 7.54 -1.34
CA LEU A 23 -8.58 6.67 -1.82
C LEU A 23 -8.91 5.17 -1.68
N VAL A 24 -9.87 4.84 -0.82
CA VAL A 24 -10.46 3.50 -0.70
C VAL A 24 -11.98 3.60 -0.71
N GLN A 25 -12.65 2.50 -1.08
CA GLN A 25 -14.10 2.37 -1.05
C GLN A 25 -14.49 1.09 -0.29
N GLY A 26 -15.40 1.23 0.68
CA GLY A 26 -15.88 0.10 1.47
C GLY A 26 -14.76 -0.62 2.21
N THR A 27 -14.50 -1.85 1.81
CA THR A 27 -13.48 -2.72 2.42
C THR A 27 -12.25 -2.94 1.53
N TRP A 28 -12.12 -2.18 0.44
CA TRP A 28 -11.05 -2.34 -0.53
C TRP A 28 -9.82 -1.55 -0.10
N GLY A 29 -8.65 -2.16 -0.33
CA GLY A 29 -7.40 -1.64 0.16
C GLY A 29 -7.02 -2.22 1.52
N ASN A 30 -5.80 -1.98 1.92
CA ASN A 30 -5.26 -2.45 3.20
C ASN A 30 -3.99 -1.69 3.58
N LEU A 31 -3.70 -1.69 4.89
CA LEU A 31 -2.57 -0.98 5.47
C LEU A 31 -1.79 -1.93 6.37
N SER A 32 -0.49 -1.65 6.48
CA SER A 32 0.35 -2.26 7.50
C SER A 32 1.39 -1.31 8.06
N ILE A 33 1.84 -1.60 9.27
CA ILE A 33 2.96 -0.94 9.94
C ILE A 33 3.93 -2.01 10.39
N ARG A 34 5.23 -1.83 10.11
CA ARG A 34 6.30 -2.67 10.64
C ARG A 34 6.45 -2.40 12.13
N LEU A 35 6.40 -3.45 12.94
CA LEU A 35 6.65 -3.36 14.38
C LEU A 35 8.14 -3.54 14.69
N ASP A 36 8.75 -4.50 14.05
CA ASP A 36 10.18 -4.87 14.15
C ASP A 36 10.60 -5.70 12.92
N ASP A 37 11.76 -6.33 12.97
CA ASP A 37 12.29 -7.15 11.86
C ASP A 37 11.48 -8.42 11.60
N ASN A 38 10.65 -8.85 12.54
CA ASN A 38 9.90 -10.10 12.47
C ASN A 38 8.40 -9.90 12.31
N TYR A 39 7.85 -8.77 12.76
CA TYR A 39 6.41 -8.58 12.85
C TYR A 39 5.92 -7.30 12.21
N MET A 40 4.75 -7.39 11.60
CA MET A 40 3.95 -6.25 11.15
C MET A 40 2.56 -6.30 11.75
N MET A 41 1.94 -5.13 11.93
CA MET A 41 0.53 -4.98 12.22
C MET A 41 -0.20 -4.68 10.91
N VAL A 42 -1.32 -5.37 10.64
CA VAL A 42 -2.08 -5.19 9.39
C VAL A 42 -3.57 -5.04 9.64
N THR A 43 -4.28 -4.42 8.72
CA THR A 43 -5.74 -4.38 8.73
C THR A 43 -6.34 -5.76 8.49
N PRO A 44 -7.49 -6.08 9.11
CA PRO A 44 -8.20 -7.33 8.89
C PRO A 44 -8.84 -7.38 7.50
N SER A 45 -9.14 -8.58 7.04
CA SER A 45 -9.86 -8.80 5.78
C SER A 45 -11.36 -8.53 5.92
N GLY A 46 -11.92 -7.75 5.00
CA GLY A 46 -13.37 -7.63 4.82
C GLY A 46 -14.12 -6.82 5.88
N LEU A 47 -13.43 -6.08 6.76
CA LEU A 47 -14.07 -5.16 7.69
C LEU A 47 -14.10 -3.73 7.11
N ASP A 48 -15.22 -3.06 7.36
CA ASP A 48 -15.44 -1.67 6.95
C ASP A 48 -14.55 -0.72 7.75
N TYR A 49 -13.84 0.17 7.08
CA TYR A 49 -12.95 1.16 7.70
C TYR A 49 -13.65 2.08 8.71
N GLU A 50 -14.93 2.41 8.50
CA GLU A 50 -15.68 3.23 9.46
C GLU A 50 -15.84 2.55 10.83
N ARG A 51 -15.92 1.21 10.83
CA ARG A 51 -16.20 0.39 12.01
C ARG A 51 -14.96 -0.19 12.66
N LEU A 52 -13.78 -0.06 12.01
CA LEU A 52 -12.55 -0.60 12.54
C LEU A 52 -12.19 -0.01 13.90
N THR A 53 -11.77 -0.89 14.79
CA THR A 53 -11.21 -0.56 16.10
C THR A 53 -9.77 -1.05 16.19
N ALA A 54 -9.02 -0.56 17.17
CA ALA A 54 -7.64 -0.97 17.39
C ALA A 54 -7.50 -2.49 17.68
N ASP A 55 -8.53 -3.07 18.30
CA ASP A 55 -8.54 -4.50 18.66
C ASP A 55 -8.76 -5.42 17.42
N ASP A 56 -9.23 -4.86 16.30
CA ASP A 56 -9.42 -5.60 15.05
C ASP A 56 -8.11 -5.81 14.27
N MET A 57 -7.07 -5.06 14.56
CA MET A 57 -5.79 -5.16 13.86
C MET A 57 -5.09 -6.48 14.17
N VAL A 58 -4.47 -7.08 13.15
CA VAL A 58 -3.86 -8.41 13.24
C VAL A 58 -2.34 -8.31 13.18
N LYS A 59 -1.66 -8.91 14.16
CA LYS A 59 -0.20 -9.06 14.15
C LYS A 59 0.18 -10.26 13.31
N VAL A 60 1.08 -10.05 12.34
CA VAL A 60 1.51 -11.07 11.37
C VAL A 60 3.03 -11.18 11.40
N ASP A 61 3.54 -12.39 11.42
CA ASP A 61 4.97 -12.68 11.24
C ASP A 61 5.36 -12.44 9.77
N ILE A 62 6.32 -11.55 9.53
CA ILE A 62 6.76 -11.13 8.19
C ILE A 62 7.36 -12.30 7.41
N ASN A 63 8.04 -13.25 8.07
CA ASN A 63 8.78 -14.32 7.42
C ASN A 63 7.90 -15.54 7.09
N THR A 64 6.96 -15.85 7.99
CA THR A 64 6.14 -17.05 7.89
C THR A 64 4.68 -16.79 7.49
N LEU A 65 4.25 -15.51 7.55
CA LEU A 65 2.86 -15.06 7.37
C LEU A 65 1.87 -15.65 8.38
N LYS A 66 2.38 -16.26 9.45
CA LYS A 66 1.56 -16.76 10.55
C LYS A 66 1.03 -15.61 11.39
N TYR A 67 -0.14 -15.81 11.93
CA TYR A 67 -0.81 -14.86 12.82
C TYR A 67 -1.60 -15.61 13.88
N GLU A 68 -1.96 -14.91 14.95
CA GLU A 68 -2.77 -15.44 16.04
C GLU A 68 -4.03 -14.59 16.19
N GLY A 69 -5.09 -15.17 16.74
CA GLY A 69 -6.37 -14.51 16.96
C GLY A 69 -7.49 -15.01 16.04
N MET A 70 -8.68 -14.45 16.23
CA MET A 70 -9.89 -14.88 15.51
C MET A 70 -10.07 -14.15 14.16
N LEU A 71 -9.53 -12.94 14.02
CA LEU A 71 -9.65 -12.17 12.80
C LEU A 71 -8.59 -12.59 11.78
N VAL A 72 -9.02 -12.71 10.55
CA VAL A 72 -8.17 -13.03 9.41
C VAL A 72 -7.52 -11.74 8.91
N PRO A 73 -6.18 -11.67 8.82
CA PRO A 73 -5.50 -10.50 8.24
C PRO A 73 -5.84 -10.35 6.77
N THR A 74 -5.58 -9.17 6.19
CA THR A 74 -5.71 -8.96 4.75
C THR A 74 -5.12 -10.12 3.94
N SER A 75 -5.80 -10.51 2.87
CA SER A 75 -5.32 -11.54 1.93
C SER A 75 -4.00 -11.15 1.26
N GLU A 76 -3.69 -9.86 1.24
CA GLU A 76 -2.48 -9.29 0.62
C GLU A 76 -1.30 -9.11 1.59
N LYS A 77 -1.40 -9.61 2.81
CA LYS A 77 -0.28 -9.61 3.77
C LYS A 77 1.05 -10.10 3.20
N GLY A 78 0.99 -10.98 2.18
CA GLY A 78 2.18 -11.46 1.48
C GLY A 78 2.92 -10.39 0.67
N ILE A 79 2.20 -9.41 0.11
CA ILE A 79 2.79 -8.26 -0.59
C ILE A 79 3.49 -7.35 0.44
N HIS A 80 2.79 -7.00 1.52
CA HIS A 80 3.35 -6.17 2.58
C HIS A 80 4.61 -6.79 3.18
N ALA A 81 4.54 -8.08 3.51
CA ALA A 81 5.69 -8.82 4.04
C ALA A 81 6.87 -8.83 3.05
N ALA A 82 6.61 -9.03 1.75
CA ALA A 82 7.66 -9.02 0.73
C ALA A 82 8.32 -7.64 0.61
N VAL A 83 7.56 -6.55 0.72
CA VAL A 83 8.13 -5.20 0.77
C VAL A 83 9.05 -5.07 1.97
N TYR A 84 8.59 -5.42 3.18
CA TYR A 84 9.40 -5.32 4.39
C TYR A 84 10.65 -6.21 4.38
N GLN A 85 10.60 -7.39 3.76
CA GLN A 85 11.74 -8.29 3.62
C GLN A 85 12.84 -7.73 2.69
N ASN A 86 12.49 -6.85 1.76
CA ASN A 86 13.40 -6.29 0.76
C ASN A 86 13.78 -4.82 0.98
N ARG A 87 13.08 -4.12 1.89
CA ARG A 87 13.21 -2.68 2.13
C ARG A 87 13.23 -2.41 3.64
N GLU A 88 14.43 -2.29 4.21
CA GLU A 88 14.63 -1.97 5.64
C GLU A 88 14.21 -0.55 5.99
N ASP A 89 14.25 0.36 5.03
CA ASP A 89 13.85 1.76 5.12
C ASP A 89 12.33 1.98 5.15
N VAL A 90 11.53 0.96 4.79
CA VAL A 90 10.07 1.04 4.79
C VAL A 90 9.50 0.61 6.14
N GLY A 91 8.78 1.53 6.80
CA GLY A 91 8.07 1.30 8.07
C GLY A 91 6.56 1.11 7.90
N ALA A 92 5.96 1.57 6.80
CA ALA A 92 4.55 1.37 6.50
C ALA A 92 4.27 1.14 5.01
N VAL A 93 3.22 0.37 4.73
CA VAL A 93 2.75 0.06 3.37
C VAL A 93 1.23 0.27 3.32
N ILE A 94 0.78 0.98 2.28
CA ILE A 94 -0.62 1.21 1.95
C ILE A 94 -0.89 0.66 0.55
N HIS A 95 -1.94 -0.14 0.43
CA HIS A 95 -2.48 -0.60 -0.83
C HIS A 95 -3.87 -0.02 -1.06
N THR A 96 -4.11 0.54 -2.24
CA THR A 96 -5.42 1.07 -2.64
C THR A 96 -5.78 0.71 -4.08
N HIS A 97 -7.08 0.84 -4.38
CA HIS A 97 -7.63 0.81 -5.73
C HIS A 97 -8.17 2.20 -6.09
N SER A 98 -7.37 3.23 -5.87
CA SER A 98 -7.75 4.61 -6.12
C SER A 98 -7.95 4.88 -7.61
N LYS A 99 -8.73 5.90 -7.95
CA LYS A 99 -9.29 6.14 -9.28
C LYS A 99 -8.24 6.22 -10.38
N TYR A 100 -7.30 7.15 -10.24
CA TYR A 100 -6.36 7.44 -11.33
C TYR A 100 -5.24 6.40 -11.41
N CYS A 101 -4.74 5.93 -10.27
CA CYS A 101 -3.79 4.81 -10.25
C CYS A 101 -4.38 3.53 -10.86
N SER A 102 -5.69 3.28 -10.67
CA SER A 102 -6.38 2.13 -11.27
C SER A 102 -6.49 2.23 -12.79
N ILE A 103 -6.49 3.42 -13.38
CA ILE A 103 -6.46 3.60 -14.84
C ILE A 103 -5.13 3.08 -15.38
N PHE A 104 -4.01 3.46 -14.79
CA PHE A 104 -2.69 2.94 -15.20
C PHE A 104 -2.56 1.44 -14.95
N ALA A 105 -3.09 0.94 -13.82
CA ALA A 105 -3.14 -0.49 -13.54
C ALA A 105 -3.91 -1.27 -14.61
N ALA A 106 -5.07 -0.77 -15.04
CA ALA A 106 -5.88 -1.39 -16.09
C ALA A 106 -5.21 -1.30 -17.47
N ALA A 107 -4.51 -0.21 -17.74
CA ALA A 107 -3.74 -0.01 -18.97
C ALA A 107 -2.45 -0.85 -19.01
N ASN A 108 -2.03 -1.46 -17.92
CA ASN A 108 -0.72 -2.10 -17.74
C ASN A 108 0.43 -1.16 -18.12
N ALA A 109 0.35 0.10 -17.71
CA ALA A 109 1.26 1.16 -18.11
C ALA A 109 1.98 1.78 -16.92
N ASP A 110 3.26 2.13 -17.12
CA ASP A 110 3.98 3.00 -16.19
C ASP A 110 3.32 4.37 -16.16
N MET A 111 3.27 4.99 -14.99
CA MET A 111 2.74 6.33 -14.81
C MET A 111 3.88 7.35 -14.80
N PRO A 112 3.97 8.24 -15.82
CA PRO A 112 5.03 9.24 -15.88
C PRO A 112 4.97 10.24 -14.72
N VAL A 113 6.13 10.65 -14.24
CA VAL A 113 6.25 11.66 -13.17
C VAL A 113 6.89 12.91 -13.76
N ASN A 114 6.11 13.99 -13.92
CA ASN A 114 6.56 15.24 -14.51
C ASN A 114 7.17 16.19 -13.49
N ASP A 115 6.64 16.21 -12.27
CA ASP A 115 7.10 17.06 -11.18
C ASP A 115 8.49 16.64 -10.67
N ALA A 116 9.40 17.62 -10.47
CA ALA A 116 10.78 17.36 -10.08
C ALA A 116 10.91 16.80 -8.65
N ASP A 117 10.11 17.32 -7.70
CA ASP A 117 10.16 16.88 -6.31
C ASP A 117 9.58 15.46 -6.19
N MET A 118 8.55 15.15 -6.96
CA MET A 118 7.97 13.80 -7.01
C MET A 118 8.93 12.77 -7.63
N ARG A 119 9.80 13.20 -8.55
CA ARG A 119 10.84 12.32 -9.13
C ARG A 119 11.87 11.85 -8.11
N GLU A 120 12.12 12.61 -7.07
CA GLU A 120 13.02 12.18 -5.98
C GLU A 120 12.42 11.02 -5.19
N ILE A 121 11.08 10.93 -5.13
CA ILE A 121 10.33 9.93 -4.35
C ILE A 121 10.00 8.69 -5.22
N PHE A 122 9.56 8.92 -6.46
CA PHE A 122 8.97 7.89 -7.32
C PHE A 122 9.78 7.58 -8.59
N GLY A 123 10.91 8.27 -8.82
CA GLY A 123 11.67 8.18 -10.05
C GLY A 123 10.98 8.93 -11.21
N THR A 124 11.50 8.76 -12.42
CA THR A 124 10.94 9.40 -13.63
C THR A 124 9.60 8.83 -14.08
N SER A 125 9.24 7.64 -13.56
CA SER A 125 7.94 7.02 -13.72
C SER A 125 7.66 6.07 -12.56
N VAL A 126 6.41 6.01 -12.12
CA VAL A 126 5.92 4.96 -11.22
C VAL A 126 5.75 3.69 -12.03
N LYS A 127 6.48 2.65 -11.71
CA LYS A 127 6.51 1.41 -12.49
C LYS A 127 5.25 0.58 -12.29
N CYS A 128 4.76 -0.01 -13.39
CA CYS A 128 3.69 -0.99 -13.37
C CYS A 128 4.29 -2.41 -13.35
N GLY A 129 4.12 -3.11 -12.23
CA GLY A 129 4.56 -4.51 -12.10
C GLY A 129 3.71 -5.45 -12.96
N GLU A 130 4.31 -6.52 -13.47
CA GLU A 130 3.61 -7.52 -14.28
C GLU A 130 2.42 -8.14 -13.53
N TYR A 131 1.36 -8.42 -14.25
CA TYR A 131 0.19 -9.08 -13.70
C TYR A 131 0.53 -10.45 -13.09
N ALA A 132 -0.02 -10.71 -11.95
CA ALA A 132 -0.08 -12.03 -11.34
C ALA A 132 -1.37 -12.17 -10.52
N MET A 133 -1.75 -13.41 -10.24
CA MET A 133 -2.98 -13.70 -9.50
C MET A 133 -2.91 -13.10 -8.09
N HIS A 134 -4.02 -12.49 -7.65
CA HIS A 134 -4.21 -11.95 -6.31
C HIS A 134 -3.76 -12.94 -5.20
N GLY A 135 -3.05 -12.45 -4.20
CA GLY A 135 -2.53 -13.24 -3.09
C GLY A 135 -1.39 -14.21 -3.43
N SER A 136 -0.92 -14.23 -4.69
CA SER A 136 0.17 -15.14 -5.10
C SER A 136 1.55 -14.61 -4.71
N LYS A 137 2.50 -15.53 -4.51
CA LYS A 137 3.92 -15.18 -4.32
C LYS A 137 4.51 -14.45 -5.55
N LYS A 138 3.99 -14.76 -6.76
CA LYS A 138 4.41 -14.07 -7.99
C LYS A 138 4.00 -12.60 -7.97
N LEU A 139 2.78 -12.29 -7.51
CA LEU A 139 2.33 -10.89 -7.36
C LEU A 139 3.22 -10.14 -6.39
N ALA A 140 3.50 -10.71 -5.23
CA ALA A 140 4.39 -10.09 -4.24
C ALA A 140 5.79 -9.82 -4.81
N LYS A 141 6.37 -10.78 -5.55
CA LYS A 141 7.66 -10.61 -6.22
C LYS A 141 7.62 -9.48 -7.26
N ASN A 142 6.63 -9.50 -8.17
CA ASN A 142 6.49 -8.50 -9.22
C ASN A 142 6.29 -7.09 -8.64
N THR A 143 5.56 -6.98 -7.52
CA THR A 143 5.36 -5.71 -6.81
C THR A 143 6.67 -5.17 -6.24
N VAL A 144 7.48 -6.01 -5.58
CA VAL A 144 8.79 -5.60 -5.06
C VAL A 144 9.75 -5.20 -6.18
N GLU A 145 9.75 -5.93 -7.31
CA GLU A 145 10.56 -5.58 -8.49
C GLU A 145 10.14 -4.24 -9.10
N ALA A 146 8.83 -3.99 -9.21
CA ALA A 146 8.33 -2.71 -9.72
C ALA A 146 8.58 -1.54 -8.75
N LEU A 147 8.46 -1.78 -7.45
CA LEU A 147 8.74 -0.78 -6.42
C LEU A 147 10.21 -0.35 -6.45
N GLY A 148 11.14 -1.30 -6.56
CA GLY A 148 12.58 -1.02 -6.54
C GLY A 148 12.99 -0.23 -5.30
N SER A 149 13.67 0.91 -5.49
CA SER A 149 14.05 1.85 -4.44
C SER A 149 13.03 2.99 -4.22
N ASN A 150 11.98 3.07 -5.04
CA ASN A 150 10.96 4.12 -4.97
C ASN A 150 9.95 3.86 -3.84
N MET A 151 9.11 4.85 -3.55
CA MET A 151 8.08 4.77 -2.50
C MET A 151 6.68 4.44 -3.04
N GLY A 152 6.58 4.01 -4.30
CA GLY A 152 5.32 3.58 -4.88
C GLY A 152 5.46 2.83 -6.20
N CYS A 153 4.49 1.96 -6.48
CA CYS A 153 4.35 1.25 -7.74
C CYS A 153 2.89 0.94 -8.07
N ILE A 154 2.62 0.71 -9.35
CA ILE A 154 1.35 0.22 -9.86
C ILE A 154 1.42 -1.32 -9.99
N MET A 155 0.32 -1.99 -9.73
CA MET A 155 0.15 -3.43 -9.93
C MET A 155 -0.84 -3.65 -11.07
N ALA A 156 -0.38 -4.25 -12.17
CA ALA A 156 -1.19 -4.46 -13.38
C ALA A 156 -2.53 -5.16 -13.06
N ASN A 157 -3.64 -4.59 -13.57
CA ASN A 157 -5.02 -5.05 -13.37
C ASN A 157 -5.43 -5.20 -11.88
N HIS A 158 -4.82 -4.39 -10.98
CA HIS A 158 -5.09 -4.52 -9.57
C HIS A 158 -5.26 -3.16 -8.89
N GLY A 159 -4.19 -2.43 -8.64
CA GLY A 159 -4.19 -1.16 -7.93
C GLY A 159 -2.78 -0.62 -7.77
N MET A 160 -2.50 0.04 -6.65
CA MET A 160 -1.18 0.59 -6.36
C MET A 160 -0.70 0.25 -4.95
N ILE A 161 0.60 0.33 -4.75
CA ILE A 161 1.28 0.30 -3.45
C ILE A 161 1.95 1.65 -3.22
N ALA A 162 1.78 2.20 -2.03
CA ALA A 162 2.54 3.31 -1.49
C ALA A 162 3.28 2.89 -0.22
N CYS A 163 4.51 3.36 -0.05
CA CYS A 163 5.38 3.07 1.08
C CYS A 163 5.87 4.36 1.74
N GLY A 164 6.33 4.26 2.97
CA GLY A 164 6.99 5.34 3.69
C GLY A 164 7.78 4.81 4.88
N ALA A 165 8.65 5.64 5.46
CA ALA A 165 9.37 5.31 6.70
C ALA A 165 8.42 5.15 7.89
N ASP A 166 7.25 5.77 7.80
CA ASP A 166 6.13 5.62 8.73
C ASP A 166 4.78 5.71 7.98
N ILE A 167 3.68 5.57 8.72
CA ILE A 167 2.33 5.57 8.13
C ILE A 167 1.92 6.96 7.59
N GLU A 168 2.42 8.04 8.17
CA GLU A 168 2.15 9.40 7.71
C GLU A 168 2.78 9.64 6.34
N GLU A 169 4.05 9.26 6.18
CA GLU A 169 4.74 9.36 4.90
C GLU A 169 4.12 8.43 3.86
N ALA A 170 3.79 7.18 4.21
CA ALA A 170 3.11 6.25 3.31
C ALA A 170 1.75 6.79 2.84
N PHE A 171 0.99 7.45 3.72
CA PHE A 171 -0.28 8.07 3.38
C PHE A 171 -0.08 9.25 2.42
N LYS A 172 0.87 10.14 2.71
CA LYS A 172 1.23 11.25 1.83
C LYS A 172 1.66 10.76 0.44
N ASN A 173 2.45 9.70 0.40
CA ASN A 173 2.88 9.08 -0.86
C ASN A 173 1.70 8.46 -1.62
N CYS A 174 0.71 7.91 -0.92
CA CYS A 174 -0.54 7.45 -1.52
C CYS A 174 -1.33 8.59 -2.17
N GLU A 175 -1.48 9.74 -1.49
CA GLU A 175 -2.11 10.94 -2.06
C GLU A 175 -1.32 11.48 -3.27
N ASN A 176 0.00 11.54 -3.17
CA ASN A 176 0.87 12.01 -4.25
C ASN A 176 0.75 11.12 -5.49
N LEU A 177 0.72 9.80 -5.35
CA LEU A 177 0.53 8.88 -6.48
C LEU A 177 -0.78 9.11 -7.21
N GLU A 178 -1.87 9.27 -6.46
CA GLU A 178 -3.17 9.53 -7.06
C GLU A 178 -3.20 10.88 -7.77
N LYS A 179 -2.61 11.92 -7.18
CA LYS A 179 -2.47 13.24 -7.78
C LYS A 179 -1.63 13.23 -9.05
N ILE A 180 -0.49 12.54 -9.08
CA ILE A 180 0.34 12.39 -10.30
C ILE A 180 -0.48 11.76 -11.42
N GLY A 181 -1.26 10.73 -11.11
CA GLY A 181 -2.15 10.09 -12.09
C GLY A 181 -3.25 11.00 -12.59
N GLU A 182 -3.87 11.80 -11.72
CA GLU A 182 -4.88 12.80 -12.06
C GLU A 182 -4.32 13.85 -13.01
N GLU A 183 -3.25 14.52 -12.63
CA GLU A 183 -2.60 15.58 -13.41
C GLU A 183 -2.19 15.06 -14.80
N TYR A 184 -1.58 13.87 -14.87
CA TYR A 184 -1.20 13.30 -16.17
C TYR A 184 -2.39 13.05 -17.09
N ILE A 185 -3.49 12.50 -16.55
CA ILE A 185 -4.68 12.17 -17.33
C ILE A 185 -5.38 13.44 -17.81
N GLU A 186 -5.53 14.45 -16.92
CA GLU A 186 -6.17 15.72 -17.28
C GLU A 186 -5.37 16.49 -18.35
N GLU A 187 -4.04 16.50 -18.27
CA GLU A 187 -3.18 17.21 -19.21
C GLU A 187 -3.06 16.52 -20.58
N ASN A 188 -3.18 15.19 -20.65
CA ASN A 188 -2.83 14.45 -21.87
C ASN A 188 -3.99 13.69 -22.52
N LEU A 189 -5.09 13.44 -21.81
CA LEU A 189 -6.18 12.58 -22.28
C LEU A 189 -7.58 13.22 -22.23
N LEU A 190 -7.75 14.39 -21.61
CA LEU A 190 -8.99 15.15 -21.55
C LEU A 190 -8.83 16.53 -22.20
#